data_2132c1fd6ca771785ab0132194f6df2a
#
_entry.id   2132c1fd6ca771785ab0132194f6df2a
#
_cell.length_a   1.000
_cell.length_b   1.000
_cell.length_c   1.000
_cell.angle_alpha   90.00
_cell.angle_beta   90.00
_cell.angle_gamma   90.00
#
_symmetry.space_group_name_H-M   'P 1'
#
loop_
_entity.id
_entity.type
_entity.pdbx_description
1 polymer ?
#
loop_
_entity_poly.entity_id
_entity_poly.type
_entity_poly.pdbx_seq_one_letter_code
_entity_poly.pdbx_strand_id
1 'polypeptide(L)'
;MDLKVPGDMADEKAIVGGRRMEFTYGDCQKEMDMVNRAFLETMLEGDANGLGFQYPIPAYGIGPDYDWSDTEQNRLLFSLASHYGTPYFVNYMGNGMKPEDVRTSYEGIRPDFRVLRKKSGGFFGYGEHTGSVGVVTVNLPRIAYQSKNEKEFFARLDQMMDLAARSLSIKRKVISTLLKNGLYPYTACYLTDFDNHFSSIGVIGMNEAGLNAPWLKAGLESEETEKFAVSVLNHMREKLIGYQMEYGNLYGLEATPAESATFRFARLDREHFSGIRTAGHDGDKPYYTNSTKLPADYDGTLRDALINQDSLQPLYTTGTVFHVYMEQELEDWKQARDLLWGMITEHHIPCFTLSPVYTICQTCGYLPGRQETCPKCKGAADVYSRIAGYYRPVHDWNDGKAQEFKNRIMFHLHDDRRDSE
;
A
#
# COMPACT_ATOMS: atom_id res chain seq x y z
N MET A 1 10.48 -2.67 -9.51
CA MET A 1 11.33 -2.48 -10.70
C MET A 1 12.09 -1.18 -10.50
N ASP A 2 13.26 -1.09 -11.08
CA ASP A 2 14.06 0.12 -11.03
C ASP A 2 14.35 0.56 -12.48
N LEU A 3 14.49 1.87 -12.72
CA LEU A 3 14.87 2.41 -14.01
C LEU A 3 16.40 2.51 -14.16
N LYS A 4 17.12 2.43 -13.04
CA LYS A 4 18.58 2.35 -13.00
C LYS A 4 19.03 1.10 -12.27
N VAL A 5 20.19 0.57 -12.65
CA VAL A 5 20.78 -0.53 -11.90
C VAL A 5 21.06 -0.06 -10.47
N PRO A 6 20.55 -0.77 -9.44
CA PRO A 6 20.74 -0.36 -8.05
C PRO A 6 22.22 -0.23 -7.68
N GLY A 7 22.56 0.83 -6.92
CA GLY A 7 23.93 1.16 -6.59
C GLY A 7 24.66 0.07 -5.81
N ASP A 8 23.93 -0.71 -4.99
CA ASP A 8 24.48 -1.86 -4.26
C ASP A 8 24.82 -3.07 -5.16
N MET A 9 24.31 -3.08 -6.40
CA MET A 9 24.57 -4.13 -7.38
C MET A 9 25.48 -3.69 -8.52
N ALA A 10 25.59 -2.39 -8.77
CA ALA A 10 26.21 -1.85 -9.98
C ALA A 10 27.65 -2.36 -10.20
N ASP A 11 28.45 -2.43 -9.14
CA ASP A 11 29.84 -2.87 -9.19
C ASP A 11 30.01 -4.41 -9.06
N GLU A 12 28.93 -5.15 -8.81
CA GLU A 12 28.99 -6.60 -8.69
C GLU A 12 29.07 -7.26 -10.06
N LYS A 13 29.92 -8.31 -10.15
CA LYS A 13 30.06 -9.11 -11.37
C LYS A 13 28.78 -9.83 -11.72
N ALA A 14 28.27 -9.62 -12.93
CA ALA A 14 27.02 -10.25 -13.39
C ALA A 14 27.13 -11.79 -13.39
N ILE A 15 26.03 -12.45 -13.07
CA ILE A 15 25.91 -13.92 -13.12
C ILE A 15 24.95 -14.29 -14.25
N VAL A 16 25.47 -14.98 -15.25
CA VAL A 16 24.68 -15.46 -16.39
C VAL A 16 24.79 -16.98 -16.48
N GLY A 17 23.63 -17.66 -16.41
CA GLY A 17 23.60 -19.12 -16.45
C GLY A 17 24.42 -19.80 -15.34
N GLY A 18 24.45 -19.17 -14.15
CA GLY A 18 25.22 -19.63 -12.99
C GLY A 18 26.74 -19.39 -13.09
N ARG A 19 27.20 -18.63 -14.09
CA ARG A 19 28.64 -18.30 -14.28
C ARG A 19 28.86 -16.82 -14.02
N ARG A 20 29.87 -16.50 -13.21
CA ARG A 20 30.34 -15.13 -12.99
C ARG A 20 31.03 -14.60 -14.26
N MET A 21 30.56 -13.44 -14.72
CA MET A 21 31.04 -12.81 -15.95
C MET A 21 32.15 -11.79 -15.67
N GLU A 22 32.80 -11.30 -16.72
CA GLU A 22 33.82 -10.24 -16.60
C GLU A 22 33.17 -8.84 -16.43
N PHE A 23 31.98 -8.63 -16.96
CA PHE A 23 31.22 -7.38 -16.82
C PHE A 23 30.40 -7.35 -15.54
N THR A 24 29.99 -6.14 -15.13
CA THR A 24 29.18 -5.90 -13.92
C THR A 24 27.70 -5.77 -14.26
N TYR A 25 26.83 -5.77 -13.23
CA TYR A 25 25.42 -5.44 -13.45
C TYR A 25 25.26 -4.00 -13.94
N GLY A 26 26.11 -3.04 -13.52
CA GLY A 26 26.10 -1.66 -14.01
C GLY A 26 26.30 -1.54 -15.51
N ASP A 27 27.10 -2.43 -16.12
CA ASP A 27 27.29 -2.49 -17.56
C ASP A 27 26.04 -2.92 -18.34
N CYS A 28 25.00 -3.47 -17.65
CA CYS A 28 23.77 -3.96 -18.24
C CYS A 28 22.62 -2.91 -18.24
N GLN A 29 22.90 -1.63 -18.01
CA GLN A 29 21.85 -0.59 -17.96
C GLN A 29 21.02 -0.55 -19.25
N LYS A 30 21.66 -0.70 -20.41
CA LYS A 30 20.97 -0.70 -21.72
C LYS A 30 19.96 -1.84 -21.84
N GLU A 31 20.33 -3.03 -21.40
CA GLU A 31 19.44 -4.20 -21.40
C GLU A 31 18.28 -4.02 -20.41
N MET A 32 18.54 -3.41 -19.26
CA MET A 32 17.51 -3.03 -18.30
C MET A 32 16.52 -2.02 -18.89
N ASP A 33 17.00 -1.02 -19.63
CA ASP A 33 16.16 -0.06 -20.33
C ASP A 33 15.26 -0.73 -21.37
N MET A 34 15.80 -1.69 -22.13
CA MET A 34 15.02 -2.47 -23.10
C MET A 34 13.93 -3.30 -22.43
N VAL A 35 14.22 -3.95 -21.30
CA VAL A 35 13.23 -4.73 -20.53
C VAL A 35 12.15 -3.82 -19.95
N ASN A 36 12.52 -2.69 -19.34
CA ASN A 36 11.56 -1.72 -18.81
C ASN A 36 10.64 -1.18 -19.91
N ARG A 37 11.20 -0.81 -21.06
CA ARG A 37 10.43 -0.33 -22.20
C ARG A 37 9.43 -1.37 -22.68
N ALA A 38 9.88 -2.59 -22.99
CA ALA A 38 9.01 -3.65 -23.48
C ALA A 38 7.90 -3.98 -22.48
N PHE A 39 8.22 -3.98 -21.17
CA PHE A 39 7.23 -4.18 -20.11
C PHE A 39 6.17 -3.08 -20.08
N LEU A 40 6.59 -1.81 -20.10
CA LEU A 40 5.67 -0.67 -20.05
C LEU A 40 4.80 -0.57 -21.31
N GLU A 41 5.36 -0.81 -22.51
CA GLU A 41 4.61 -0.87 -23.76
C GLU A 41 3.52 -1.97 -23.68
N THR A 42 3.90 -3.18 -23.26
CA THR A 42 2.96 -4.30 -23.13
C THR A 42 1.85 -4.02 -22.13
N MET A 43 2.18 -3.40 -20.99
CA MET A 43 1.18 -3.03 -19.98
C MET A 43 0.20 -1.95 -20.48
N LEU A 44 0.67 -1.03 -21.32
CA LEU A 44 -0.19 0.01 -21.95
C LEU A 44 -1.06 -0.54 -23.06
N GLU A 45 -0.53 -1.45 -23.89
CA GLU A 45 -1.29 -2.09 -24.97
C GLU A 45 -2.43 -2.97 -24.43
N GLY A 46 -2.21 -3.58 -23.25
CA GLY A 46 -3.14 -4.54 -22.69
C GLY A 46 -3.11 -5.91 -23.37
N ASP A 47 -4.14 -6.71 -23.10
CA ASP A 47 -4.30 -8.05 -23.67
C ASP A 47 -4.79 -7.98 -25.15
N ALA A 48 -5.03 -9.15 -25.76
CA ALA A 48 -5.51 -9.25 -27.15
C ALA A 48 -6.86 -8.55 -27.39
N ASN A 49 -7.60 -8.20 -26.36
CA ASN A 49 -8.86 -7.47 -26.43
C ASN A 49 -8.68 -5.98 -26.04
N GLY A 50 -7.45 -5.53 -25.80
CA GLY A 50 -7.14 -4.18 -25.35
C GLY A 50 -7.50 -3.91 -23.88
N LEU A 51 -7.59 -4.96 -23.06
CA LEU A 51 -7.83 -4.81 -21.63
C LEU A 51 -6.49 -4.67 -20.89
N GLY A 52 -6.36 -3.62 -20.08
CA GLY A 52 -5.17 -3.40 -19.26
C GLY A 52 -4.90 -4.54 -18.29
N PHE A 53 -3.65 -4.94 -18.19
CA PHE A 53 -3.23 -5.97 -17.24
C PHE A 53 -3.32 -5.45 -15.81
N GLN A 54 -3.96 -6.25 -14.94
CA GLN A 54 -4.03 -5.98 -13.51
C GLN A 54 -2.79 -6.48 -12.76
N TYR A 55 -2.07 -7.42 -13.32
CA TYR A 55 -0.86 -8.04 -12.82
C TYR A 55 0.15 -8.30 -13.95
N PRO A 56 1.46 -8.25 -13.66
CA PRO A 56 2.07 -7.89 -12.37
C PRO A 56 1.92 -6.39 -12.08
N ILE A 57 1.83 -6.03 -10.78
CA ILE A 57 1.82 -4.62 -10.35
C ILE A 57 3.26 -4.16 -10.20
N PRO A 58 3.78 -3.28 -11.08
CA PRO A 58 5.14 -2.79 -10.96
C PRO A 58 5.24 -1.73 -9.85
N ALA A 59 6.34 -1.75 -9.11
CA ALA A 59 6.68 -0.70 -8.17
C ALA A 59 8.04 -0.13 -8.57
N TYR A 60 8.08 1.17 -8.81
CA TYR A 60 9.28 1.90 -9.22
C TYR A 60 9.85 2.71 -8.08
N GLY A 61 11.15 2.52 -7.81
CA GLY A 61 11.89 3.30 -6.83
C GLY A 61 12.25 4.69 -7.37
N ILE A 62 11.88 5.74 -6.65
CA ILE A 62 12.19 7.12 -6.99
C ILE A 62 13.18 7.67 -5.96
N GLY A 63 14.42 7.85 -6.38
CA GLY A 63 15.52 8.37 -5.57
C GLY A 63 15.98 9.77 -6.01
N PRO A 64 16.96 10.35 -5.29
CA PRO A 64 17.49 11.68 -5.61
C PRO A 64 18.12 11.81 -7.00
N ASP A 65 18.52 10.70 -7.58
CA ASP A 65 19.13 10.60 -8.91
C ASP A 65 18.15 10.25 -10.03
N TYR A 66 16.83 10.26 -9.74
CA TYR A 66 15.78 9.99 -10.73
C TYR A 66 15.77 11.08 -11.80
N ASP A 67 15.82 10.68 -13.07
CA ASP A 67 15.73 11.59 -14.21
C ASP A 67 14.27 11.91 -14.55
N TRP A 68 13.79 13.09 -14.17
CA TRP A 68 12.43 13.57 -14.44
C TRP A 68 12.26 14.20 -15.83
N SER A 69 13.28 14.16 -16.69
CA SER A 69 13.23 14.75 -18.01
C SER A 69 12.25 14.02 -18.96
N ASP A 70 12.04 14.61 -20.13
CA ASP A 70 11.17 14.05 -21.18
C ASP A 70 11.90 12.88 -21.90
N THR A 71 11.97 11.72 -21.23
CA THR A 71 12.49 10.47 -21.80
C THR A 71 11.36 9.58 -22.28
N GLU A 72 11.64 8.65 -23.19
CA GLU A 72 10.65 7.67 -23.66
C GLU A 72 10.12 6.80 -22.51
N GLN A 73 10.99 6.37 -21.60
CA GLN A 73 10.61 5.58 -20.43
C GLN A 73 9.67 6.35 -19.49
N ASN A 74 9.95 7.63 -19.24
CA ASN A 74 9.06 8.48 -18.43
C ASN A 74 7.70 8.67 -19.11
N ARG A 75 7.67 8.87 -20.42
CA ARG A 75 6.40 8.96 -21.16
C ARG A 75 5.56 7.69 -20.96
N LEU A 76 6.15 6.52 -21.14
CA LEU A 76 5.47 5.23 -20.96
C LEU A 76 5.04 5.02 -19.50
N LEU A 77 5.93 5.24 -18.54
CA LEU A 77 5.67 5.02 -17.12
C LEU A 77 4.54 5.90 -16.60
N PHE A 78 4.61 7.21 -16.86
CA PHE A 78 3.59 8.16 -16.38
C PHE A 78 2.29 8.07 -17.17
N SER A 79 2.33 7.66 -18.46
CA SER A 79 1.11 7.28 -19.20
C SER A 79 0.43 6.08 -18.57
N LEU A 80 1.18 5.02 -18.23
CA LEU A 80 0.62 3.85 -17.56
C LEU A 80 0.03 4.21 -16.19
N ALA A 81 0.71 5.08 -15.43
CA ALA A 81 0.23 5.56 -14.14
C ALA A 81 -1.08 6.35 -14.26
N SER A 82 -1.19 7.22 -15.26
CA SER A 82 -2.40 8.00 -15.52
C SER A 82 -3.55 7.13 -16.02
N HIS A 83 -3.30 6.25 -16.98
CA HIS A 83 -4.33 5.50 -17.71
C HIS A 83 -4.94 4.37 -16.87
N TYR A 84 -4.08 3.52 -16.29
CA TYR A 84 -4.53 2.33 -15.53
C TYR A 84 -4.25 2.41 -14.03
N GLY A 85 -3.44 3.40 -13.58
CA GLY A 85 -3.04 3.48 -12.16
C GLY A 85 -2.20 2.30 -11.67
N THR A 86 -1.70 1.46 -12.57
CA THR A 86 -1.02 0.20 -12.21
C THR A 86 0.29 0.41 -11.47
N PRO A 87 1.19 1.35 -11.85
CA PRO A 87 2.47 1.52 -11.17
C PRO A 87 2.32 2.07 -9.74
N TYR A 88 3.16 1.56 -8.84
CA TYR A 88 3.43 2.13 -7.53
C TYR A 88 4.77 2.89 -7.57
N PHE A 89 4.84 3.99 -6.86
CA PHE A 89 6.03 4.84 -6.77
C PHE A 89 6.54 4.83 -5.34
N VAL A 90 7.69 4.19 -5.13
CA VAL A 90 8.34 4.10 -3.82
C VAL A 90 9.23 5.32 -3.63
N ASN A 91 8.98 6.08 -2.59
CA ASN A 91 9.68 7.31 -2.28
C ASN A 91 10.95 7.06 -1.46
N TYR A 92 12.11 7.34 -2.04
CA TYR A 92 13.41 7.34 -1.35
C TYR A 92 13.98 8.75 -1.13
N MET A 93 13.20 9.82 -1.42
CA MET A 93 13.70 11.18 -1.37
C MET A 93 13.86 11.74 0.06
N GLY A 94 12.89 11.53 0.93
CA GLY A 94 12.81 12.29 2.17
C GLY A 94 12.78 11.48 3.47
N ASN A 95 12.75 10.15 3.41
CA ASN A 95 12.48 9.32 4.57
C ASN A 95 13.70 8.61 5.18
N GLY A 96 14.91 8.98 4.76
CA GLY A 96 16.17 8.38 5.22
C GLY A 96 16.38 6.92 4.84
N MET A 97 15.51 6.37 3.99
CA MET A 97 15.65 5.03 3.43
C MET A 97 16.38 5.09 2.10
N LYS A 98 17.23 4.10 1.87
CA LYS A 98 17.95 3.95 0.61
C LYS A 98 17.37 2.76 -0.16
N PRO A 99 17.51 2.72 -1.50
CA PRO A 99 17.05 1.60 -2.30
C PRO A 99 17.56 0.23 -1.81
N GLU A 100 18.78 0.18 -1.31
CA GLU A 100 19.38 -1.03 -0.75
C GLU A 100 18.80 -1.47 0.60
N ASP A 101 18.16 -0.57 1.35
CA ASP A 101 17.54 -0.87 2.64
C ASP A 101 16.07 -1.33 2.51
N VAL A 102 15.49 -1.22 1.31
CA VAL A 102 14.09 -1.55 1.06
C VAL A 102 13.95 -2.17 -0.33
N ARG A 103 13.35 -3.34 -0.38
CA ARG A 103 12.88 -3.91 -1.64
C ARG A 103 11.36 -3.95 -1.60
N THR A 104 10.72 -3.34 -2.59
CA THR A 104 9.27 -3.33 -2.67
C THR A 104 8.78 -4.75 -2.89
N SER A 105 7.82 -5.14 -2.09
CA SER A 105 7.10 -6.40 -2.22
C SER A 105 5.68 -6.13 -2.70
N TYR A 106 4.78 -7.04 -2.43
CA TYR A 106 3.38 -7.03 -2.83
C TYR A 106 2.61 -5.80 -2.28
N GLU A 107 1.80 -5.15 -3.11
CA GLU A 107 0.89 -4.04 -2.75
C GLU A 107 1.54 -2.89 -1.94
N GLY A 108 2.75 -2.48 -2.29
CA GLY A 108 3.46 -1.43 -1.58
C GLY A 108 4.02 -1.88 -0.22
N ILE A 109 3.88 -3.15 0.14
CA ILE A 109 4.56 -3.75 1.29
C ILE A 109 6.05 -3.69 1.03
N ARG A 110 6.77 -3.03 1.94
CA ARG A 110 8.20 -2.83 1.86
C ARG A 110 8.82 -3.03 3.24
N PRO A 111 9.25 -4.24 3.53
CA PRO A 111 9.93 -4.52 4.78
C PRO A 111 11.18 -3.63 4.94
N ASP A 112 11.37 -3.09 6.11
CA ASP A 112 12.58 -2.34 6.45
C ASP A 112 13.74 -3.32 6.68
N PHE A 113 14.61 -3.44 5.69
CA PHE A 113 15.74 -4.38 5.73
C PHE A 113 16.92 -3.89 6.56
N ARG A 114 16.87 -2.69 7.15
CA ARG A 114 17.96 -2.22 8.04
C ARG A 114 18.20 -3.18 9.20
N VAL A 115 17.15 -3.85 9.67
CA VAL A 115 17.28 -4.91 10.69
C VAL A 115 18.03 -6.12 10.14
N LEU A 116 17.70 -6.57 8.93
CA LEU A 116 18.39 -7.69 8.26
C LEU A 116 19.84 -7.33 7.93
N ARG A 117 20.09 -6.11 7.44
CA ARG A 117 21.42 -5.60 7.20
C ARG A 117 22.30 -5.64 8.45
N LYS A 118 21.76 -5.23 9.60
CA LYS A 118 22.49 -5.35 10.89
C LYS A 118 22.76 -6.80 11.26
N LYS A 119 21.79 -7.69 11.06
CA LYS A 119 21.91 -9.13 11.35
C LYS A 119 22.93 -9.81 10.45
N SER A 120 22.98 -9.45 9.18
CA SER A 120 23.89 -10.03 8.19
C SER A 120 25.27 -9.38 8.10
N GLY A 121 25.54 -8.32 8.87
CA GLY A 121 26.78 -7.54 8.76
C GLY A 121 26.88 -6.71 7.47
N GLY A 122 25.77 -6.51 6.74
CA GLY A 122 25.69 -5.70 5.53
C GLY A 122 26.23 -6.38 4.26
N PHE A 123 26.35 -7.71 4.25
CA PHE A 123 26.76 -8.46 3.05
C PHE A 123 25.70 -8.33 1.94
N PHE A 124 26.17 -8.34 0.69
CA PHE A 124 25.31 -8.39 -0.51
C PHE A 124 24.30 -9.53 -0.41
N GLY A 125 23.06 -9.28 -0.86
CA GLY A 125 21.98 -10.27 -0.81
C GLY A 125 21.27 -10.40 0.56
N TYR A 126 21.58 -9.56 1.55
CA TYR A 126 20.97 -9.63 2.88
C TYR A 126 19.43 -9.46 2.89
N GLY A 127 18.87 -8.83 1.87
CA GLY A 127 17.42 -8.66 1.67
C GLY A 127 16.77 -9.77 0.86
N GLU A 128 17.50 -10.81 0.46
CA GLU A 128 16.93 -11.94 -0.26
C GLU A 128 16.11 -12.85 0.64
N HIS A 129 15.21 -13.63 0.02
CA HIS A 129 14.33 -14.58 0.71
C HIS A 129 13.45 -13.94 1.79
N THR A 130 13.04 -12.69 1.58
CA THR A 130 12.15 -11.96 2.49
C THR A 130 10.69 -12.09 2.07
N GLY A 131 9.79 -11.83 3.02
CA GLY A 131 8.36 -11.86 2.78
C GLY A 131 7.58 -11.69 4.08
N SER A 132 6.34 -12.18 4.10
CA SER A 132 5.49 -12.16 5.28
C SER A 132 4.97 -13.56 5.59
N VAL A 133 5.01 -13.96 6.85
CA VAL A 133 4.34 -15.19 7.32
C VAL A 133 2.84 -14.96 7.49
N GLY A 134 2.41 -13.72 7.53
CA GLY A 134 1.03 -13.30 7.63
C GLY A 134 0.84 -12.06 8.49
N VAL A 135 -0.39 -11.56 8.47
CA VAL A 135 -0.80 -10.35 9.18
C VAL A 135 -1.98 -10.65 10.09
N VAL A 136 -2.00 -9.98 11.25
CA VAL A 136 -3.17 -9.89 12.14
C VAL A 136 -3.57 -8.44 12.25
N THR A 137 -4.84 -8.13 11.97
CA THR A 137 -5.36 -6.76 11.97
C THR A 137 -6.17 -6.49 13.21
N VAL A 138 -5.82 -5.43 13.95
CA VAL A 138 -6.47 -4.98 15.19
C VAL A 138 -7.64 -4.04 14.87
N ASN A 139 -8.79 -4.28 15.51
CA ASN A 139 -10.00 -3.46 15.41
C ASN A 139 -9.94 -2.29 16.42
N LEU A 140 -9.42 -1.13 16.01
CA LEU A 140 -9.28 0.04 16.88
C LEU A 140 -10.62 0.68 17.29
N PRO A 141 -11.65 0.81 16.41
CA PRO A 141 -12.96 1.34 16.78
C PRO A 141 -13.59 0.64 17.98
N ARG A 142 -13.53 -0.70 18.02
CA ARG A 142 -14.07 -1.48 19.15
C ARG A 142 -13.28 -1.20 20.44
N ILE A 143 -11.95 -1.14 20.36
CA ILE A 143 -11.12 -0.81 21.52
C ILE A 143 -11.48 0.59 22.04
N ALA A 144 -11.58 1.57 21.17
CA ALA A 144 -11.92 2.96 21.53
C ALA A 144 -13.32 3.05 22.17
N TYR A 145 -14.31 2.42 21.54
CA TYR A 145 -15.71 2.38 22.08
C TYR A 145 -15.78 1.78 23.49
N GLN A 146 -15.01 0.74 23.77
CA GLN A 146 -14.99 0.06 25.07
C GLN A 146 -14.10 0.74 26.12
N SER A 147 -13.37 1.79 25.75
CA SER A 147 -12.43 2.48 26.65
C SER A 147 -13.02 3.80 27.14
N LYS A 148 -12.85 4.09 28.42
CA LYS A 148 -13.31 5.34 29.05
C LYS A 148 -12.34 6.51 28.84
N ASN A 149 -11.07 6.19 28.62
CA ASN A 149 -9.97 7.14 28.45
C ASN A 149 -8.82 6.50 27.69
N GLU A 150 -7.83 7.32 27.34
CA GLU A 150 -6.66 6.91 26.58
C GLU A 150 -5.84 5.81 27.28
N LYS A 151 -5.67 5.89 28.61
CA LYS A 151 -4.95 4.87 29.38
C LYS A 151 -5.58 3.49 29.25
N GLU A 152 -6.91 3.41 29.33
CA GLU A 152 -7.64 2.16 29.17
C GLU A 152 -7.55 1.64 27.72
N PHE A 153 -7.57 2.56 26.74
CA PHE A 153 -7.36 2.21 25.33
C PHE A 153 -6.01 1.51 25.11
N PHE A 154 -4.92 2.09 25.58
CA PHE A 154 -3.59 1.48 25.43
C PHE A 154 -3.47 0.14 26.16
N ALA A 155 -4.07 0.02 27.35
CA ALA A 155 -4.06 -1.27 28.07
C ALA A 155 -4.80 -2.37 27.28
N ARG A 156 -5.91 -2.05 26.61
CA ARG A 156 -6.64 -2.99 25.76
C ARG A 156 -5.91 -3.27 24.45
N LEU A 157 -5.30 -2.24 23.85
CA LEU A 157 -4.47 -2.38 22.67
C LEU A 157 -3.30 -3.35 22.95
N ASP A 158 -2.62 -3.22 24.07
CA ASP A 158 -1.56 -4.13 24.50
C ASP A 158 -2.02 -5.58 24.55
N GLN A 159 -3.18 -5.84 25.15
CA GLN A 159 -3.74 -7.19 25.21
C GLN A 159 -4.00 -7.78 23.81
N MET A 160 -4.51 -6.96 22.88
CA MET A 160 -4.74 -7.40 21.50
C MET A 160 -3.43 -7.62 20.74
N MET A 161 -2.44 -6.78 20.95
CA MET A 161 -1.11 -6.95 20.35
C MET A 161 -0.41 -8.21 20.87
N ASP A 162 -0.45 -8.48 22.18
CA ASP A 162 0.14 -9.69 22.79
C ASP A 162 -0.53 -10.96 22.19
N LEU A 163 -1.86 -10.93 22.03
CA LEU A 163 -2.61 -12.02 21.39
C LEU A 163 -2.22 -12.18 19.91
N ALA A 164 -2.09 -11.09 19.17
CA ALA A 164 -1.70 -11.09 17.76
C ALA A 164 -0.28 -11.63 17.58
N ALA A 165 0.68 -11.18 18.39
CA ALA A 165 2.07 -11.62 18.37
C ALA A 165 2.18 -13.13 18.65
N ARG A 166 1.46 -13.61 19.68
CA ARG A 166 1.39 -15.04 20.01
C ARG A 166 0.78 -15.86 18.86
N SER A 167 -0.30 -15.38 18.24
CA SER A 167 -0.95 -16.04 17.10
C SER A 167 0.02 -16.18 15.93
N LEU A 168 0.74 -15.11 15.60
CA LEU A 168 1.73 -15.10 14.52
C LEU A 168 2.93 -16.01 14.81
N SER A 169 3.38 -16.08 16.06
CA SER A 169 4.43 -17.02 16.49
C SER A 169 3.99 -18.48 16.31
N ILE A 170 2.75 -18.81 16.68
CA ILE A 170 2.18 -20.15 16.44
C ILE A 170 2.07 -20.45 14.94
N LYS A 171 1.55 -19.49 14.16
CA LYS A 171 1.45 -19.64 12.70
C LYS A 171 2.82 -19.91 12.08
N ARG A 172 3.85 -19.15 12.45
CA ARG A 172 5.22 -19.36 11.97
C ARG A 172 5.73 -20.78 12.26
N LYS A 173 5.52 -21.28 13.47
CA LYS A 173 5.90 -22.67 13.83
C LYS A 173 5.20 -23.69 12.96
N VAL A 174 3.90 -23.51 12.73
CA VAL A 174 3.09 -24.41 11.89
C VAL A 174 3.61 -24.42 10.46
N ILE A 175 3.72 -23.26 9.79
CA ILE A 175 4.16 -23.20 8.39
C ILE A 175 5.60 -23.67 8.20
N SER A 176 6.50 -23.40 9.17
CA SER A 176 7.88 -23.91 9.13
C SER A 176 7.92 -25.43 9.24
N THR A 177 7.05 -26.03 10.08
CA THR A 177 6.91 -27.50 10.16
C THR A 177 6.36 -28.08 8.85
N LEU A 178 5.36 -27.43 8.25
CA LEU A 178 4.78 -27.86 6.97
C LEU A 178 5.81 -27.80 5.83
N LEU A 179 6.64 -26.73 5.79
CA LEU A 179 7.73 -26.61 4.81
C LEU A 179 8.73 -27.77 4.96
N LYS A 180 9.19 -28.04 6.19
CA LYS A 180 10.13 -29.15 6.50
C LYS A 180 9.56 -30.52 6.14
N ASN A 181 8.25 -30.70 6.25
CA ASN A 181 7.57 -31.93 5.92
C ASN A 181 7.21 -32.05 4.42
N GLY A 182 7.66 -31.14 3.57
CA GLY A 182 7.47 -31.17 2.12
C GLY A 182 6.06 -30.80 1.64
N LEU A 183 5.22 -30.20 2.51
CA LEU A 183 3.86 -29.77 2.14
C LEU A 183 3.80 -28.48 1.34
N TYR A 184 4.95 -27.80 1.18
CA TYR A 184 5.13 -26.65 0.31
C TYR A 184 6.22 -26.91 -0.75
N PRO A 185 6.01 -27.87 -1.69
CA PRO A 185 7.06 -28.28 -2.61
C PRO A 185 7.55 -27.17 -3.52
N TYR A 186 6.65 -26.28 -3.98
CA TYR A 186 7.02 -25.13 -4.80
C TYR A 186 7.85 -24.11 -4.01
N THR A 187 7.40 -23.76 -2.81
CA THR A 187 8.12 -22.83 -1.93
C THR A 187 9.50 -23.37 -1.55
N ALA A 188 9.61 -24.67 -1.30
CA ALA A 188 10.87 -25.32 -0.94
C ALA A 188 11.94 -25.27 -2.05
N CYS A 189 11.55 -25.02 -3.32
CA CYS A 189 12.50 -24.79 -4.40
C CYS A 189 13.27 -23.49 -4.24
N TYR A 190 12.73 -22.52 -3.51
CA TYR A 190 13.29 -21.16 -3.39
C TYR A 190 13.62 -20.78 -1.95
N LEU A 191 12.93 -21.33 -0.97
CA LEU A 191 13.08 -20.99 0.45
C LEU A 191 13.42 -22.22 1.27
N THR A 192 14.48 -22.13 2.07
CA THR A 192 14.86 -23.15 3.05
C THR A 192 14.11 -22.99 4.38
N ASP A 193 13.79 -21.76 4.73
CA ASP A 193 13.14 -21.36 5.97
C ASP A 193 12.37 -20.02 5.80
N PHE A 194 11.78 -19.53 6.89
CA PHE A 194 11.07 -18.26 6.96
C PHE A 194 11.74 -17.25 7.91
N ASP A 195 13.03 -17.39 8.20
CA ASP A 195 13.71 -16.57 9.21
C ASP A 195 13.80 -15.09 8.84
N ASN A 196 13.83 -14.77 7.54
CA ASN A 196 13.80 -13.41 7.02
C ASN A 196 12.38 -12.90 6.68
N HIS A 197 11.33 -13.64 7.05
CA HIS A 197 9.95 -13.22 6.83
C HIS A 197 9.40 -12.48 8.05
N PHE A 198 8.60 -11.46 7.79
CA PHE A 198 7.97 -10.64 8.83
C PHE A 198 6.66 -11.26 9.33
N SER A 199 6.42 -11.11 10.63
CA SER A 199 5.11 -11.29 11.27
C SER A 199 4.50 -9.90 11.40
N SER A 200 3.46 -9.59 10.60
CA SER A 200 2.91 -8.24 10.55
C SER A 200 1.71 -8.09 11.49
N ILE A 201 1.65 -6.96 12.21
CA ILE A 201 0.44 -6.53 12.91
C ILE A 201 -0.05 -5.26 12.22
N GLY A 202 -1.32 -5.24 11.83
CA GLY A 202 -1.97 -4.11 11.21
C GLY A 202 -3.11 -3.56 12.06
N VAL A 203 -3.67 -2.43 11.62
CA VAL A 203 -4.81 -1.77 12.26
C VAL A 203 -5.86 -1.42 11.23
N ILE A 204 -7.13 -1.31 11.67
CA ILE A 204 -8.20 -0.71 10.88
C ILE A 204 -8.97 0.30 11.72
N GLY A 205 -9.58 1.28 11.03
CA GLY A 205 -10.58 2.15 11.61
C GLY A 205 -10.03 3.22 12.56
N MET A 206 -8.84 3.76 12.31
CA MET A 206 -8.32 4.85 13.15
C MET A 206 -9.25 6.06 13.13
N ASN A 207 -9.83 6.40 11.98
CA ASN A 207 -10.84 7.44 11.87
C ASN A 207 -12.01 7.17 12.81
N GLU A 208 -12.61 5.99 12.73
CA GLU A 208 -13.73 5.59 13.57
C GLU A 208 -13.33 5.36 15.03
N ALA A 209 -12.06 5.06 15.31
CA ALA A 209 -11.55 5.01 16.68
C ALA A 209 -11.61 6.40 17.33
N GLY A 210 -11.21 7.46 16.62
CA GLY A 210 -11.37 8.85 17.06
C GLY A 210 -12.83 9.21 17.34
N LEU A 211 -13.74 8.86 16.41
CA LEU A 211 -15.17 9.11 16.56
C LEU A 211 -15.82 8.37 17.74
N ASN A 212 -15.31 7.17 18.09
CA ASN A 212 -15.82 6.34 19.19
C ASN A 212 -15.13 6.61 20.53
N ALA A 213 -13.97 7.25 20.53
CA ALA A 213 -13.25 7.60 21.75
C ALA A 213 -13.96 8.71 22.52
N PRO A 214 -14.44 8.51 23.76
CA PRO A 214 -15.18 9.52 24.49
C PRO A 214 -14.34 10.77 24.84
N TRP A 215 -13.02 10.69 24.75
CA TRP A 215 -12.11 11.80 25.00
C TRP A 215 -11.71 12.57 23.73
N LEU A 216 -12.04 12.08 22.52
CA LEU A 216 -11.76 12.73 21.24
C LEU A 216 -13.05 13.17 20.54
N LYS A 217 -13.91 12.21 20.15
CA LYS A 217 -15.18 12.40 19.45
C LYS A 217 -15.05 13.10 18.08
N ALA A 218 -13.90 13.00 17.46
CA ALA A 218 -13.56 13.60 16.18
C ALA A 218 -12.88 12.57 15.26
N GLY A 219 -13.02 12.73 13.94
CA GLY A 219 -12.38 11.92 12.94
C GLY A 219 -10.89 12.24 12.78
N LEU A 220 -10.24 11.55 11.86
CA LEU A 220 -8.79 11.66 11.65
C LEU A 220 -8.36 13.01 11.03
N GLU A 221 -9.29 13.76 10.48
CA GLU A 221 -9.11 15.12 10.00
C GLU A 221 -8.83 16.14 11.12
N SER A 222 -9.15 15.80 12.38
CA SER A 222 -8.84 16.68 13.52
C SER A 222 -7.41 16.48 14.01
N GLU A 223 -6.76 17.57 14.38
CA GLU A 223 -5.38 17.58 14.89
C GLU A 223 -5.22 16.69 16.14
N GLU A 224 -6.24 16.67 17.02
CA GLU A 224 -6.23 15.85 18.23
C GLU A 224 -6.24 14.36 17.91
N THR A 225 -7.07 13.93 16.95
CA THR A 225 -7.14 12.52 16.53
C THR A 225 -5.90 12.12 15.73
N GLU A 226 -5.34 13.01 14.90
CA GLU A 226 -4.07 12.78 14.23
C GLU A 226 -2.93 12.56 15.23
N LYS A 227 -2.78 13.45 16.23
CA LYS A 227 -1.78 13.27 17.31
C LYS A 227 -1.98 11.97 18.09
N PHE A 228 -3.22 11.62 18.37
CA PHE A 228 -3.55 10.33 18.99
C PHE A 228 -3.14 9.16 18.09
N ALA A 229 -3.41 9.22 16.79
CA ALA A 229 -3.01 8.19 15.85
C ALA A 229 -1.48 8.01 15.79
N VAL A 230 -0.71 9.11 15.79
CA VAL A 230 0.76 9.09 15.88
C VAL A 230 1.20 8.40 17.16
N SER A 231 0.58 8.71 18.31
CA SER A 231 0.92 8.07 19.59
C SER A 231 0.61 6.57 19.58
N VAL A 232 -0.52 6.15 19.00
CA VAL A 232 -0.90 4.74 18.84
C VAL A 232 0.12 3.98 17.99
N LEU A 233 0.48 4.52 16.81
CA LEU A 233 1.45 3.85 15.92
C LEU A 233 2.83 3.74 16.56
N ASN A 234 3.31 4.78 17.25
CA ASN A 234 4.59 4.74 17.97
C ASN A 234 4.57 3.71 19.10
N HIS A 235 3.51 3.69 19.92
CA HIS A 235 3.32 2.68 20.96
C HIS A 235 3.36 1.24 20.39
N MET A 236 2.66 1.01 19.27
CA MET A 236 2.69 -0.29 18.59
C MET A 236 4.09 -0.65 18.11
N ARG A 237 4.85 0.30 17.56
CA ARG A 237 6.24 0.07 17.12
C ARG A 237 7.16 -0.33 18.28
N GLU A 238 7.03 0.32 19.43
CA GLU A 238 7.79 -0.03 20.64
C GLU A 238 7.46 -1.46 21.09
N LYS A 239 6.18 -1.83 21.10
CA LYS A 239 5.75 -3.21 21.43
C LYS A 239 6.31 -4.23 20.46
N LEU A 240 6.33 -3.93 19.16
CA LEU A 240 6.88 -4.83 18.13
C LEU A 240 8.38 -5.08 18.32
N ILE A 241 9.15 -4.09 18.76
CA ILE A 241 10.56 -4.26 19.13
C ILE A 241 10.66 -5.25 20.30
N GLY A 242 9.79 -5.14 21.30
CA GLY A 242 9.71 -6.10 22.41
C GLY A 242 9.46 -7.53 21.94
N TYR A 243 8.50 -7.72 21.01
CA TYR A 243 8.20 -9.05 20.44
C TYR A 243 9.34 -9.62 19.61
N GLN A 244 10.09 -8.79 18.89
CA GLN A 244 11.29 -9.25 18.20
C GLN A 244 12.34 -9.81 19.17
N MET A 245 12.50 -9.16 20.32
CA MET A 245 13.41 -9.64 21.37
C MET A 245 12.90 -10.92 22.05
N GLU A 246 11.60 -11.01 22.33
CA GLU A 246 10.96 -12.14 23.01
C GLU A 246 10.92 -13.40 22.15
N TYR A 247 10.47 -13.26 20.89
CA TYR A 247 10.25 -14.40 19.98
C TYR A 247 11.45 -14.71 19.07
N GLY A 248 12.44 -13.82 18.97
CA GLY A 248 13.60 -13.96 18.10
C GLY A 248 13.28 -13.89 16.59
N ASN A 249 12.13 -13.34 16.22
CA ASN A 249 11.63 -13.26 14.85
C ASN A 249 11.37 -11.80 14.44
N LEU A 250 11.27 -11.55 13.14
CA LEU A 250 10.93 -10.23 12.61
C LEU A 250 9.44 -9.93 12.82
N TYR A 251 9.14 -8.79 13.41
CA TYR A 251 7.81 -8.23 13.56
C TYR A 251 7.74 -6.85 12.90
N GLY A 252 6.62 -6.50 12.29
CA GLY A 252 6.44 -5.21 11.65
C GLY A 252 5.02 -4.68 11.74
N LEU A 253 4.88 -3.36 11.60
CA LEU A 253 3.63 -2.64 11.56
C LEU A 253 3.23 -2.41 10.09
N GLU A 254 2.03 -2.81 9.72
CA GLU A 254 1.55 -2.78 8.34
C GLU A 254 0.24 -2.01 8.19
N ALA A 255 0.16 -1.15 7.21
CA ALA A 255 -1.12 -0.56 6.79
C ALA A 255 -1.90 -1.58 5.94
N THR A 256 -2.47 -2.57 6.60
CA THR A 256 -3.12 -3.71 5.95
C THR A 256 -4.26 -3.29 5.05
N PRO A 257 -4.37 -3.81 3.82
CA PRO A 257 -5.51 -3.58 2.93
C PRO A 257 -6.86 -4.01 3.54
N ALA A 258 -6.91 -5.14 4.25
CA ALA A 258 -7.99 -5.63 5.11
C ALA A 258 -9.41 -5.55 4.52
N GLU A 259 -9.59 -5.75 3.20
CA GLU A 259 -10.82 -5.54 2.44
C GLU A 259 -12.08 -6.18 3.05
N SER A 260 -12.00 -7.46 3.42
CA SER A 260 -13.12 -8.17 4.03
C SER A 260 -13.26 -7.88 5.53
N ALA A 261 -12.15 -7.60 6.21
CA ALA A 261 -12.15 -7.36 7.64
C ALA A 261 -12.80 -6.02 8.00
N THR A 262 -12.63 -4.97 7.19
CA THR A 262 -13.26 -3.66 7.39
C THR A 262 -14.79 -3.76 7.40
N PHE A 263 -15.38 -4.49 6.47
CA PHE A 263 -16.83 -4.74 6.42
C PHE A 263 -17.28 -5.69 7.53
N ARG A 264 -16.59 -6.83 7.68
CA ARG A 264 -16.98 -7.85 8.66
C ARG A 264 -16.96 -7.32 10.09
N PHE A 265 -15.92 -6.58 10.49
CA PHE A 265 -15.84 -6.05 11.84
C PHE A 265 -16.87 -4.94 12.09
N ALA A 266 -17.07 -4.03 11.15
CA ALA A 266 -18.08 -2.98 11.29
C ALA A 266 -19.48 -3.57 11.43
N ARG A 267 -19.82 -4.60 10.64
CA ARG A 267 -21.10 -5.31 10.75
C ARG A 267 -21.28 -5.97 12.11
N LEU A 268 -20.30 -6.76 12.57
CA LEU A 268 -20.34 -7.43 13.86
C LEU A 268 -20.40 -6.43 15.03
N ASP A 269 -19.71 -5.30 14.90
CA ASP A 269 -19.72 -4.27 15.94
C ASP A 269 -21.08 -3.57 16.02
N ARG A 270 -21.74 -3.26 14.90
CA ARG A 270 -23.12 -2.74 14.91
C ARG A 270 -24.14 -3.72 15.51
N GLU A 271 -23.94 -5.01 15.28
CA GLU A 271 -24.80 -6.07 15.85
C GLU A 271 -24.66 -6.17 17.38
N HIS A 272 -23.45 -5.94 17.93
CA HIS A 272 -23.15 -6.20 19.34
C HIS A 272 -23.08 -4.93 20.22
N PHE A 273 -22.85 -3.77 19.63
CA PHE A 273 -22.59 -2.52 20.36
C PHE A 273 -23.54 -1.41 19.88
N SER A 274 -24.56 -1.13 20.69
CA SER A 274 -25.48 -0.03 20.41
C SER A 274 -24.75 1.31 20.43
N GLY A 275 -24.86 2.06 19.34
CA GLY A 275 -24.25 3.39 19.21
C GLY A 275 -22.77 3.43 18.81
N ILE A 276 -22.15 2.28 18.49
CA ILE A 276 -20.83 2.31 17.87
C ILE A 276 -20.90 2.98 16.49
N ARG A 277 -19.99 3.91 16.24
CA ARG A 277 -19.91 4.62 14.97
C ARG A 277 -19.06 3.82 13.98
N THR A 278 -19.57 3.68 12.77
CA THR A 278 -18.88 3.11 11.61
C THR A 278 -18.84 4.16 10.52
N ALA A 279 -18.00 3.97 9.49
CA ALA A 279 -18.07 4.76 8.28
C ALA A 279 -19.40 4.53 7.53
N GLY A 280 -19.77 5.47 6.65
CA GLY A 280 -21.05 5.51 5.95
C GLY A 280 -22.12 6.28 6.70
N HIS A 281 -23.17 6.64 5.97
CA HIS A 281 -24.33 7.36 6.51
C HIS A 281 -25.38 6.42 7.07
N ASP A 282 -26.44 6.99 7.71
CA ASP A 282 -27.55 6.19 8.21
C ASP A 282 -28.25 5.44 7.07
N GLY A 283 -28.40 4.12 7.23
CA GLY A 283 -28.95 3.22 6.20
C GLY A 283 -27.92 2.57 5.30
N ASP A 284 -26.70 3.03 5.31
CA ASP A 284 -25.60 2.46 4.54
C ASP A 284 -25.12 1.09 5.08
N LYS A 285 -24.48 0.30 4.20
CA LYS A 285 -23.71 -0.87 4.63
C LYS A 285 -22.52 -0.41 5.46
N PRO A 286 -22.34 -0.94 6.69
CA PRO A 286 -21.28 -0.49 7.59
C PRO A 286 -19.92 -0.95 7.08
N TYR A 287 -18.91 -0.10 7.23
CA TYR A 287 -17.51 -0.46 7.03
C TYR A 287 -16.63 0.36 7.96
N TYR A 288 -15.38 -0.01 8.09
CA TYR A 288 -14.35 0.78 8.75
C TYR A 288 -13.34 1.27 7.73
N THR A 289 -12.83 2.48 7.93
CA THR A 289 -11.74 3.02 7.11
C THR A 289 -10.48 2.16 7.27
N ASN A 290 -9.75 1.96 6.19
CA ASN A 290 -8.51 1.18 6.21
C ASN A 290 -7.43 1.89 7.02
N SER A 291 -6.79 1.16 7.93
CA SER A 291 -5.60 1.59 8.68
C SER A 291 -5.78 2.98 9.32
N THR A 292 -4.87 3.91 9.05
CA THR A 292 -4.90 5.32 9.45
C THR A 292 -5.16 6.26 8.27
N LYS A 293 -5.90 5.80 7.26
CA LYS A 293 -6.30 6.64 6.13
C LYS A 293 -7.44 7.57 6.52
N LEU A 294 -7.54 8.68 5.81
CA LEU A 294 -8.71 9.55 5.87
C LEU A 294 -9.96 8.81 5.38
N PRO A 295 -11.16 9.17 5.85
CA PRO A 295 -12.40 8.51 5.45
C PRO A 295 -12.68 8.69 3.95
N ALA A 296 -13.49 7.81 3.36
CA ALA A 296 -13.77 7.83 1.93
C ALA A 296 -14.52 9.09 1.49
N ASP A 297 -15.31 9.67 2.37
CA ASP A 297 -16.08 10.91 2.19
C ASP A 297 -15.32 12.18 2.62
N TYR A 298 -14.00 12.10 2.78
CA TYR A 298 -13.17 13.26 3.03
C TYR A 298 -13.24 14.25 1.85
N ASP A 299 -13.66 15.48 2.13
CA ASP A 299 -13.94 16.55 1.16
C ASP A 299 -12.87 17.66 1.10
N GLY A 300 -11.76 17.47 1.83
CA GLY A 300 -10.62 18.38 1.78
C GLY A 300 -9.76 18.22 0.52
N THR A 301 -8.76 19.10 0.36
CA THR A 301 -7.87 19.08 -0.80
C THR A 301 -6.89 17.90 -0.75
N LEU A 302 -6.30 17.55 -1.89
CA LEU A 302 -5.22 16.57 -1.96
C LEU A 302 -4.03 16.99 -1.08
N ARG A 303 -3.71 18.29 -1.07
CA ARG A 303 -2.64 18.86 -0.24
C ARG A 303 -2.88 18.64 1.25
N ASP A 304 -4.10 18.91 1.74
CA ASP A 304 -4.45 18.69 3.14
C ASP A 304 -4.38 17.22 3.51
N ALA A 305 -4.84 16.34 2.61
CA ALA A 305 -4.74 14.90 2.79
C ALA A 305 -3.27 14.42 2.85
N LEU A 306 -2.40 14.96 2.01
CA LEU A 306 -0.96 14.66 2.02
C LEU A 306 -0.31 15.12 3.32
N ILE A 307 -0.59 16.34 3.79
CA ILE A 307 -0.08 16.88 5.07
C ILE A 307 -0.49 15.99 6.24
N ASN A 308 -1.77 15.62 6.35
CA ASN A 308 -2.27 14.73 7.41
C ASN A 308 -1.58 13.35 7.37
N GLN A 309 -1.42 12.77 6.19
CA GLN A 309 -0.85 11.44 6.05
C GLN A 309 0.69 11.41 6.13
N ASP A 310 1.36 12.55 5.99
CA ASP A 310 2.83 12.66 6.08
C ASP A 310 3.34 12.39 7.50
N SER A 311 2.53 12.69 8.53
CA SER A 311 2.83 12.36 9.93
C SER A 311 2.63 10.87 10.28
N LEU A 312 1.78 10.15 9.53
CA LEU A 312 1.29 8.81 9.88
C LEU A 312 1.96 7.70 9.06
N GLN A 313 1.99 7.86 7.73
CA GLN A 313 2.42 6.77 6.86
C GLN A 313 3.90 6.37 7.01
N PRO A 314 4.85 7.26 7.29
CA PRO A 314 6.23 6.88 7.58
C PRO A 314 6.42 6.00 8.82
N LEU A 315 5.41 5.93 9.71
CA LEU A 315 5.47 5.12 10.92
C LEU A 315 5.25 3.61 10.68
N TYR A 316 4.69 3.24 9.53
CA TYR A 316 4.56 1.82 9.15
C TYR A 316 5.90 1.25 8.70
N THR A 317 6.24 0.07 9.24
CA THR A 317 7.57 -0.55 9.03
C THR A 317 7.57 -1.69 8.01
N THR A 318 6.39 -2.20 7.62
CA THR A 318 6.26 -3.27 6.62
C THR A 318 5.38 -2.91 5.43
N GLY A 319 4.81 -1.73 5.38
CA GLY A 319 4.18 -1.22 4.17
C GLY A 319 3.00 -0.30 4.40
N THR A 320 2.89 0.67 3.51
CA THR A 320 1.73 1.56 3.36
C THR A 320 1.74 2.14 1.96
N VAL A 321 0.58 2.57 1.46
CA VAL A 321 0.45 3.25 0.17
C VAL A 321 -0.55 4.39 0.28
N PHE A 322 -0.20 5.56 -0.23
CA PHE A 322 -1.13 6.66 -0.43
C PHE A 322 -1.75 6.56 -1.82
N HIS A 323 -3.07 6.46 -1.89
CA HIS A 323 -3.82 6.38 -3.14
C HIS A 323 -4.40 7.75 -3.50
N VAL A 324 -4.02 8.29 -4.65
CA VAL A 324 -4.67 9.47 -5.21
C VAL A 324 -5.85 9.00 -6.04
N TYR A 325 -7.04 8.99 -5.45
CA TYR A 325 -8.26 8.60 -6.15
C TYR A 325 -8.72 9.71 -7.08
N MET A 326 -8.92 9.37 -8.37
CA MET A 326 -9.29 10.31 -9.43
C MET A 326 -10.53 9.81 -10.18
N GLU A 327 -11.37 10.73 -10.65
CA GLU A 327 -12.59 10.39 -11.40
C GLU A 327 -12.29 9.69 -12.73
N GLN A 328 -11.16 10.05 -13.34
CA GLN A 328 -10.68 9.48 -14.61
C GLN A 328 -9.16 9.68 -14.77
N GLU A 329 -8.60 9.22 -15.85
CA GLU A 329 -7.21 9.47 -16.24
C GLU A 329 -6.92 10.98 -16.41
N LEU A 330 -5.65 11.36 -16.26
CA LEU A 330 -5.16 12.70 -16.56
C LEU A 330 -5.03 12.92 -18.07
N GLU A 331 -5.07 14.17 -18.51
CA GLU A 331 -5.05 14.53 -19.94
C GLU A 331 -3.76 14.08 -20.64
N ASP A 332 -2.61 14.18 -19.93
CA ASP A 332 -1.33 13.73 -20.46
C ASP A 332 -0.40 13.18 -19.37
N TRP A 333 0.66 12.51 -19.80
CA TRP A 333 1.67 11.91 -18.92
C TRP A 333 2.47 12.94 -18.10
N LYS A 334 2.59 14.19 -18.59
CA LYS A 334 3.32 15.26 -17.89
C LYS A 334 2.59 15.68 -16.64
N GLN A 335 1.25 15.76 -16.70
CA GLN A 335 0.45 16.03 -15.50
C GLN A 335 0.67 14.95 -14.43
N ALA A 336 0.70 13.67 -14.84
CA ALA A 336 1.00 12.57 -13.90
C ALA A 336 2.41 12.66 -13.32
N ARG A 337 3.40 12.98 -14.15
CA ARG A 337 4.80 13.22 -13.73
C ARG A 337 4.88 14.36 -12.72
N ASP A 338 4.33 15.51 -13.06
CA ASP A 338 4.46 16.74 -12.26
C ASP A 338 3.73 16.60 -10.91
N LEU A 339 2.56 15.94 -10.90
CA LEU A 339 1.85 15.59 -9.68
C LEU A 339 2.67 14.67 -8.79
N LEU A 340 3.20 13.58 -9.34
CA LEU A 340 4.03 12.63 -8.59
C LEU A 340 5.34 13.27 -8.12
N TRP A 341 5.95 14.12 -8.94
CA TRP A 341 7.16 14.86 -8.55
C TRP A 341 6.90 15.74 -7.34
N GLY A 342 5.83 16.55 -7.33
CA GLY A 342 5.45 17.37 -6.17
C GLY A 342 5.23 16.54 -4.92
N MET A 343 4.40 15.48 -5.02
CA MET A 343 4.13 14.61 -3.88
C MET A 343 5.39 13.94 -3.30
N ILE A 344 6.28 13.44 -4.17
CA ILE A 344 7.49 12.71 -3.75
C ILE A 344 8.54 13.65 -3.17
N THR A 345 8.67 14.87 -3.70
CA THR A 345 9.70 15.82 -3.24
C THR A 345 9.29 16.61 -2.01
N GLU A 346 8.00 16.85 -1.80
CA GLU A 346 7.49 17.66 -0.69
C GLU A 346 7.06 16.85 0.53
N HIS A 347 6.86 15.52 0.38
CA HIS A 347 6.35 14.67 1.45
C HIS A 347 7.22 13.44 1.73
N HIS A 348 7.15 12.95 2.97
CA HIS A 348 7.88 11.77 3.46
C HIS A 348 7.08 10.46 3.29
N ILE A 349 5.87 10.54 2.74
CA ILE A 349 5.02 9.39 2.50
C ILE A 349 5.78 8.35 1.67
N PRO A 350 5.83 7.11 2.15
CA PRO A 350 6.75 6.12 1.60
C PRO A 350 6.41 5.57 0.22
N CYS A 351 5.13 5.57 -0.15
CA CYS A 351 4.68 4.99 -1.42
C CYS A 351 3.41 5.67 -1.91
N PHE A 352 3.37 5.97 -3.20
CA PHE A 352 2.24 6.62 -3.86
C PHE A 352 1.73 5.79 -5.04
N THR A 353 0.45 5.96 -5.37
CA THR A 353 -0.10 5.51 -6.66
C THR A 353 -1.25 6.40 -7.08
N LEU A 354 -1.32 6.68 -8.37
CA LEU A 354 -2.50 7.28 -8.98
C LEU A 354 -3.58 6.21 -9.10
N SER A 355 -4.83 6.58 -8.89
CA SER A 355 -5.92 5.60 -8.86
C SER A 355 -7.15 6.13 -9.62
N PRO A 356 -7.05 6.25 -10.97
CA PRO A 356 -8.18 6.65 -11.81
C PRO A 356 -9.30 5.62 -11.76
N VAL A 357 -10.54 6.07 -11.91
CA VAL A 357 -11.66 5.20 -12.28
C VAL A 357 -11.68 5.06 -13.79
N TYR A 358 -11.91 3.86 -14.28
CA TYR A 358 -12.15 3.61 -15.70
C TYR A 358 -13.20 2.52 -15.88
N THR A 359 -13.67 2.37 -17.09
CA THR A 359 -14.72 1.43 -17.45
C THR A 359 -14.28 0.55 -18.62
N ILE A 360 -14.63 -0.71 -18.59
CA ILE A 360 -14.39 -1.65 -19.69
C ILE A 360 -15.71 -2.10 -20.28
N CYS A 361 -15.90 -1.80 -21.55
CA CYS A 361 -16.98 -2.37 -22.35
C CYS A 361 -16.47 -3.61 -23.10
N GLN A 362 -17.13 -4.75 -22.96
CA GLN A 362 -16.73 -6.00 -23.60
C GLN A 362 -16.67 -5.94 -25.13
N THR A 363 -17.40 -4.98 -25.75
CA THR A 363 -17.42 -4.79 -27.21
C THR A 363 -16.52 -3.65 -27.68
N CYS A 364 -16.43 -2.56 -26.90
CA CYS A 364 -15.78 -1.31 -27.32
C CYS A 364 -14.44 -1.04 -26.63
N GLY A 365 -14.04 -1.87 -25.65
CA GLY A 365 -12.79 -1.74 -24.88
C GLY A 365 -12.87 -0.66 -23.80
N TYR A 366 -11.75 -0.03 -23.57
CA TYR A 366 -11.54 0.99 -22.52
C TYR A 366 -12.37 2.27 -22.73
N LEU A 367 -12.86 2.80 -21.63
CA LEU A 367 -13.59 4.07 -21.54
C LEU A 367 -13.10 4.83 -20.28
N PRO A 368 -12.78 6.12 -20.36
CA PRO A 368 -12.37 6.90 -19.19
C PRO A 368 -13.54 7.11 -18.22
N GLY A 369 -13.22 7.17 -16.94
CA GLY A 369 -14.17 7.45 -15.88
C GLY A 369 -15.24 6.38 -15.67
N ARG A 370 -16.28 6.75 -14.92
CA ARG A 370 -17.38 5.86 -14.55
C ARG A 370 -18.48 5.87 -15.61
N GLN A 371 -18.70 4.76 -16.30
CA GLN A 371 -19.68 4.58 -17.36
C GLN A 371 -20.42 3.24 -17.18
N GLU A 372 -21.54 3.20 -16.48
CA GLU A 372 -22.32 1.95 -16.28
C GLU A 372 -22.95 1.44 -17.59
N THR A 373 -23.10 2.33 -18.57
CA THR A 373 -23.58 2.02 -19.93
C THR A 373 -22.59 2.59 -20.93
N CYS A 374 -22.13 1.76 -21.85
CA CYS A 374 -21.20 2.17 -22.89
C CYS A 374 -21.80 3.29 -23.79
N PRO A 375 -21.16 4.45 -23.91
CA PRO A 375 -21.66 5.54 -24.75
C PRO A 375 -21.64 5.20 -26.24
N LYS A 376 -20.78 4.25 -26.65
CA LYS A 376 -20.62 3.83 -28.06
C LYS A 376 -21.68 2.81 -28.50
N CYS A 377 -21.75 1.64 -27.82
CA CYS A 377 -22.66 0.56 -28.23
C CYS A 377 -23.93 0.46 -27.36
N LYS A 378 -24.09 1.27 -26.33
CA LYS A 378 -25.23 1.28 -25.38
C LYS A 378 -25.39 -0.01 -24.56
N GLY A 379 -24.42 -0.93 -24.63
CA GLY A 379 -24.37 -2.14 -23.80
C GLY A 379 -23.92 -1.84 -22.36
N ALA A 380 -24.13 -2.80 -21.47
CA ALA A 380 -23.57 -2.74 -20.11
C ALA A 380 -22.03 -2.70 -20.15
N ALA A 381 -21.43 -1.99 -19.21
CA ALA A 381 -19.99 -1.87 -19.10
C ALA A 381 -19.56 -1.96 -17.63
N ASP A 382 -18.37 -2.52 -17.39
CA ASP A 382 -17.86 -2.82 -16.06
C ASP A 382 -16.98 -1.67 -15.56
N VAL A 383 -17.40 -1.04 -14.46
CA VAL A 383 -16.62 0.03 -13.82
C VAL A 383 -15.51 -0.59 -12.97
N TYR A 384 -14.28 -0.18 -13.23
CA TYR A 384 -13.08 -0.60 -12.49
C TYR A 384 -12.60 0.53 -11.59
N SER A 385 -12.27 0.18 -10.36
CA SER A 385 -11.59 1.06 -9.42
C SER A 385 -10.68 0.25 -8.51
N ARG A 386 -9.75 0.91 -7.84
CA ARG A 386 -8.86 0.27 -6.88
C ARG A 386 -9.63 -0.05 -5.59
N ILE A 387 -9.75 -1.33 -5.26
CA ILE A 387 -10.48 -1.77 -4.05
C ILE A 387 -9.64 -1.50 -2.79
N ALA A 388 -8.40 -1.94 -2.79
CA ALA A 388 -7.41 -1.63 -1.76
C ALA A 388 -6.01 -1.54 -2.40
N GLY A 389 -5.42 -2.65 -2.83
CA GLY A 389 -4.11 -2.69 -3.47
C GLY A 389 -4.16 -2.89 -4.99
N TYR A 390 -5.26 -3.38 -5.54
CA TYR A 390 -5.41 -3.73 -6.95
C TYR A 390 -6.77 -3.31 -7.51
N TYR A 391 -6.88 -3.27 -8.83
CA TYR A 391 -8.13 -2.97 -9.52
C TYR A 391 -9.02 -4.19 -9.66
N ARG A 392 -10.33 -3.97 -9.52
CA ARG A 392 -11.35 -4.98 -9.72
C ARG A 392 -12.67 -4.33 -10.15
N PRO A 393 -13.51 -5.00 -10.95
CA PRO A 393 -14.86 -4.52 -11.23
C PRO A 393 -15.62 -4.25 -9.95
N VAL A 394 -16.23 -3.07 -9.83
CA VAL A 394 -16.89 -2.62 -8.59
C VAL A 394 -18.06 -3.53 -8.21
N HIS A 395 -18.74 -4.13 -9.18
CA HIS A 395 -19.85 -5.05 -8.92
C HIS A 395 -19.43 -6.36 -8.23
N ASP A 396 -18.12 -6.71 -8.32
CA ASP A 396 -17.55 -7.89 -7.65
C ASP A 396 -17.09 -7.62 -6.20
N TRP A 397 -17.24 -6.40 -5.71
CA TRP A 397 -16.78 -6.03 -4.37
C TRP A 397 -17.76 -6.52 -3.29
N ASN A 398 -17.26 -6.75 -2.08
CA ASN A 398 -18.14 -6.97 -0.94
C ASN A 398 -18.96 -5.71 -0.62
N ASP A 399 -20.12 -5.89 0.05
CA ASP A 399 -21.08 -4.81 0.32
C ASP A 399 -20.44 -3.57 0.97
N GLY A 400 -19.52 -3.76 1.92
CA GLY A 400 -18.87 -2.65 2.62
C GLY A 400 -17.91 -1.88 1.71
N LYS A 401 -17.14 -2.56 0.87
CA LYS A 401 -16.26 -1.91 -0.10
C LYS A 401 -17.03 -1.25 -1.25
N ALA A 402 -18.13 -1.86 -1.69
CA ALA A 402 -19.02 -1.24 -2.66
C ALA A 402 -19.66 0.04 -2.07
N GLN A 403 -20.01 0.04 -0.77
CA GLN A 403 -20.50 1.23 -0.09
C GLN A 403 -19.38 2.29 0.06
N GLU A 404 -18.19 1.90 0.46
CA GLU A 404 -17.03 2.81 0.49
C GLU A 404 -16.80 3.51 -0.85
N PHE A 405 -16.89 2.77 -1.97
CA PHE A 405 -16.76 3.35 -3.30
C PHE A 405 -17.86 4.36 -3.62
N LYS A 406 -19.12 4.11 -3.19
CA LYS A 406 -20.21 5.06 -3.36
C LYS A 406 -20.02 6.36 -2.57
N ASN A 407 -19.41 6.25 -1.40
CA ASN A 407 -19.15 7.38 -0.51
C ASN A 407 -17.85 8.11 -0.87
N ARG A 408 -17.01 7.52 -1.74
CA ARG A 408 -15.68 8.04 -2.06
C ARG A 408 -15.76 9.35 -2.81
N ILE A 409 -15.18 10.39 -2.22
CA ILE A 409 -14.90 11.66 -2.88
C ILE A 409 -13.55 11.54 -3.58
N MET A 410 -13.51 11.91 -4.87
CA MET A 410 -12.30 11.89 -5.68
C MET A 410 -11.60 13.23 -5.59
N PHE A 411 -10.26 13.24 -5.65
CA PHE A 411 -9.50 14.49 -5.63
C PHE A 411 -9.63 15.24 -6.96
N HIS A 412 -9.95 16.54 -6.87
CA HIS A 412 -10.02 17.46 -8.00
C HIS A 412 -8.67 18.12 -8.23
N LEU A 413 -7.87 17.57 -9.13
CA LEU A 413 -6.48 17.99 -9.37
C LEU A 413 -6.33 19.36 -10.06
N HIS A 414 -7.43 19.98 -10.50
CA HIS A 414 -7.42 21.29 -11.14
C HIS A 414 -7.63 22.47 -10.18
N ASP A 415 -8.14 22.25 -8.98
CA ASP A 415 -8.40 23.32 -8.01
C ASP A 415 -7.19 23.70 -7.15
N ASP A 416 -6.21 22.81 -7.03
CA ASP A 416 -5.00 23.05 -6.21
C ASP A 416 -4.02 24.11 -6.80
N ARG A 417 -4.29 24.63 -8.01
CA ARG A 417 -3.43 25.66 -8.65
C ARG A 417 -3.78 27.09 -8.29
N ARG A 418 -4.82 27.35 -7.50
CA ARG A 418 -5.32 28.72 -7.23
C ARG A 418 -4.68 29.42 -6.03
N ASP A 419 -3.90 28.72 -5.21
CA ASP A 419 -3.32 29.29 -3.98
C ASP A 419 -1.82 29.61 -4.08
N SER A 420 -1.26 29.72 -5.29
CA SER A 420 0.15 30.09 -5.54
C SER A 420 0.31 31.40 -6.32
N GLU A 421 -0.59 32.39 -6.08
CA GLU A 421 -0.37 33.78 -6.51
C GLU A 421 -0.18 34.72 -5.30
#